data_62939ee0fe70707643d4e762d6c1e2a7
#
_entry.id   62939ee0fe70707643d4e762d6c1e2a7
#
_cell.length_a   1.000
_cell.length_b   1.000
_cell.length_c   1.000
_cell.angle_alpha   90.00
_cell.angle_beta   90.00
_cell.angle_gamma   90.00
#
_symmetry.space_group_name_H-M   'P 1'
#
loop_
_entity.id
_entity.type
_entity.pdbx_description
1 polymer ?
#
loop_
_entity_poly.entity_id
_entity_poly.type
_entity_poly.pdbx_seq_one_letter_code
_entity_poly.pdbx_strand_id
1 'polypeptide(L)'
;MLAIATQTLGSIPTNVDCDLSSSTNIELKWHPYASEWGLYSVKGDAGTGNEIECVGASPKLHLNQGQKYTFVQNDVSNWYHPVGFSYEPGGAHNDCRIDDSGECPELDGSHLQYKVDGENAQDGDFGLDAYEPLFFYPQGEWVYIDEEAGTTHTYSVELTVPDVTDFYYFCHIHAGMSANIHVKGASANAESPKQHAEFFPEPPMITSQDEACGTVGVFDHAHDLEAACAGKHFLCGDNMDDLFNTCMEAIDCKMHVHMAVHTDADPIKTFMRQMIPHHQNAVSMAKILMKHAPDADDDVKALLREIMAVQNHQIQTMQGYLDGADAQHCYDGDHCPAGCRSAHGMRALLFGVVHAHCPQGCVPA
;
A
#
# COMPACT_ATOMS: atom_id res chain seq x y z
N MET A 1 3.60 -21.66 27.22
CA MET A 1 4.69 -21.08 26.44
C MET A 1 4.36 -21.30 24.98
N LEU A 2 3.64 -20.35 24.36
CA LEU A 2 3.46 -20.35 22.92
C LEU A 2 4.75 -19.82 22.30
N ALA A 3 5.38 -20.63 21.46
CA ALA A 3 6.46 -20.19 20.63
C ALA A 3 5.88 -19.20 19.62
N ILE A 4 6.15 -17.92 19.81
CA ILE A 4 6.02 -16.93 18.75
C ILE A 4 7.06 -17.36 17.71
N ALA A 5 6.60 -17.98 16.64
CA ALA A 5 7.42 -18.23 15.47
C ALA A 5 7.88 -16.85 14.99
N THR A 6 9.13 -16.51 15.22
CA THR A 6 9.82 -15.45 14.51
C THR A 6 9.72 -15.82 13.03
N GLN A 7 8.73 -15.28 12.33
CA GLN A 7 8.72 -15.33 10.88
C GLN A 7 10.01 -14.65 10.44
N THR A 8 10.94 -15.46 9.95
CA THR A 8 12.04 -14.94 9.16
C THR A 8 11.41 -14.13 8.02
N LEU A 9 11.87 -12.92 7.80
CA LEU A 9 11.47 -12.05 6.69
C LEU A 9 11.90 -12.62 5.31
N GLY A 10 11.92 -13.94 5.16
CA GLY A 10 11.93 -14.56 3.85
C GLY A 10 10.66 -14.15 3.13
N SER A 11 10.76 -13.76 1.88
CA SER A 11 9.71 -13.20 1.02
C SER A 11 8.30 -13.52 1.52
N ILE A 12 7.62 -12.53 2.12
CA ILE A 12 6.23 -12.71 2.57
C ILE A 12 5.42 -13.01 1.31
N PRO A 13 4.82 -14.21 1.20
CA PRO A 13 4.10 -14.56 0.00
C PRO A 13 2.91 -13.62 -0.19
N THR A 14 2.71 -13.19 -1.42
CA THR A 14 1.58 -12.36 -1.83
C THR A 14 0.70 -13.12 -2.80
N ASN A 15 -0.56 -12.71 -2.95
CA ASN A 15 -1.49 -13.30 -3.92
C ASN A 15 -1.77 -14.81 -3.71
N VAL A 16 -1.58 -15.31 -2.49
CA VAL A 16 -1.88 -16.71 -2.15
C VAL A 16 -3.39 -16.87 -2.00
N ASP A 17 -3.95 -17.93 -2.57
CA ASP A 17 -5.39 -18.21 -2.45
C ASP A 17 -5.80 -18.42 -0.99
N CYS A 18 -6.89 -17.75 -0.58
CA CYS A 18 -7.49 -17.87 0.75
C CYS A 18 -9.01 -18.01 0.65
N ASP A 19 -9.53 -19.17 0.98
CA ASP A 19 -10.97 -19.44 0.92
C ASP A 19 -11.67 -18.95 2.19
N LEU A 20 -12.34 -17.81 2.09
CA LEU A 20 -13.14 -17.21 3.15
C LEU A 20 -14.65 -17.33 2.89
N SER A 21 -15.08 -18.20 1.98
CA SER A 21 -16.49 -18.37 1.64
C SER A 21 -17.39 -18.79 2.80
N SER A 22 -16.83 -19.38 3.86
CA SER A 22 -17.54 -19.73 5.10
C SER A 22 -17.47 -18.66 6.19
N SER A 23 -16.70 -17.60 6.00
CA SER A 23 -16.55 -16.50 6.96
C SER A 23 -17.76 -15.56 6.91
N THR A 24 -17.97 -14.80 7.96
CA THR A 24 -18.91 -13.66 8.01
C THR A 24 -18.16 -12.36 8.27
N ASN A 25 -17.12 -12.42 9.09
CA ASN A 25 -16.24 -11.29 9.36
C ASN A 25 -14.86 -11.58 8.78
N ILE A 26 -14.25 -10.55 8.20
CA ILE A 26 -12.92 -10.57 7.59
C ILE A 26 -12.12 -9.42 8.20
N GLU A 27 -11.18 -9.75 9.08
CA GLU A 27 -10.28 -8.78 9.70
C GLU A 27 -9.14 -8.44 8.76
N LEU A 28 -8.89 -7.15 8.57
CA LEU A 28 -7.74 -6.62 7.87
C LEU A 28 -6.75 -6.00 8.85
N LYS A 29 -5.46 -6.20 8.60
CA LYS A 29 -4.36 -5.51 9.29
C LYS A 29 -3.31 -5.11 8.26
N TRP A 30 -2.75 -3.93 8.44
CA TRP A 30 -1.64 -3.51 7.60
C TRP A 30 -0.34 -4.20 8.03
N HIS A 31 0.39 -4.76 7.07
CA HIS A 31 1.66 -5.46 7.26
C HIS A 31 2.80 -4.68 6.61
N PRO A 32 3.68 -4.01 7.39
CA PRO A 32 4.67 -3.06 6.88
C PRO A 32 5.80 -3.69 6.04
N TYR A 33 6.06 -4.98 6.22
CA TYR A 33 7.22 -5.66 5.58
C TYR A 33 6.86 -6.43 4.31
N ALA A 34 5.61 -6.40 3.86
CA ALA A 34 5.18 -7.18 2.70
C ALA A 34 5.51 -6.51 1.36
N SER A 35 5.68 -5.20 1.36
CA SER A 35 6.10 -4.40 0.19
C SER A 35 6.73 -3.09 0.65
N GLU A 36 7.17 -2.26 -0.29
CA GLU A 36 7.63 -0.90 0.01
C GLU A 36 6.55 -0.10 0.77
N TRP A 37 5.28 -0.21 0.34
CA TRP A 37 4.12 0.50 0.90
C TRP A 37 3.44 -0.25 2.05
N GLY A 38 3.78 -1.52 2.26
CA GLY A 38 3.01 -2.46 3.06
C GLY A 38 1.83 -3.04 2.28
N LEU A 39 1.20 -4.06 2.83
CA LEU A 39 0.03 -4.74 2.25
C LEU A 39 -0.90 -5.22 3.37
N TYR A 40 -2.15 -5.60 3.04
CA TYR A 40 -3.06 -6.18 4.03
C TYR A 40 -2.73 -7.64 4.34
N SER A 41 -2.64 -8.01 5.61
CA SER A 41 -2.85 -9.37 6.08
C SER A 41 -4.33 -9.58 6.39
N VAL A 42 -4.83 -10.78 6.21
CA VAL A 42 -6.27 -11.06 6.24
C VAL A 42 -6.56 -12.29 7.09
N LYS A 43 -7.63 -12.20 7.90
CA LYS A 43 -8.12 -13.29 8.74
C LYS A 43 -9.65 -13.35 8.65
N GLY A 44 -10.20 -14.52 8.45
CA GLY A 44 -11.65 -14.74 8.43
C GLY A 44 -12.18 -15.38 9.70
N ASP A 45 -13.41 -15.04 10.11
CA ASP A 45 -14.14 -15.66 11.19
C ASP A 45 -15.59 -15.95 10.77
N ALA A 46 -15.99 -17.20 10.90
CA ALA A 46 -17.36 -17.64 10.65
C ALA A 46 -18.30 -17.46 11.86
N GLY A 47 -17.86 -16.81 12.93
CA GLY A 47 -18.63 -16.68 14.16
C GLY A 47 -18.74 -17.98 14.98
N THR A 48 -18.04 -19.01 14.58
CA THR A 48 -18.06 -20.35 15.23
C THR A 48 -16.82 -20.62 16.07
N GLY A 49 -15.93 -19.63 16.21
CA GLY A 49 -14.62 -19.78 16.85
C GLY A 49 -13.57 -20.48 15.98
N ASN A 50 -13.89 -20.79 14.72
CA ASN A 50 -12.95 -21.28 13.74
C ASN A 50 -12.44 -20.10 12.93
N GLU A 51 -11.26 -19.65 13.26
CA GLU A 51 -10.56 -18.60 12.54
C GLU A 51 -9.79 -19.18 11.35
N ILE A 52 -9.83 -18.50 10.20
CA ILE A 52 -9.07 -18.83 9.00
C ILE A 52 -8.04 -17.72 8.82
N GLU A 53 -6.78 -18.02 9.10
CA GLU A 53 -5.68 -17.09 8.87
C GLU A 53 -5.14 -17.29 7.45
N CYS A 54 -5.21 -16.25 6.62
CA CYS A 54 -4.68 -16.30 5.27
C CYS A 54 -3.15 -16.23 5.30
N VAL A 55 -2.51 -17.02 4.45
CA VAL A 55 -1.05 -17.06 4.36
C VAL A 55 -0.55 -15.80 3.64
N GLY A 56 0.42 -15.11 4.25
CA GLY A 56 1.07 -13.95 3.62
C GLY A 56 0.28 -12.66 3.71
N ALA A 57 0.47 -11.81 2.70
CA ALA A 57 -0.16 -10.50 2.62
C ALA A 57 -0.85 -10.29 1.27
N SER A 58 -1.86 -9.45 1.21
CA SER A 58 -2.74 -9.25 0.05
C SER A 58 -3.15 -10.57 -0.61
N PRO A 59 -3.73 -11.52 0.17
CA PRO A 59 -4.13 -12.81 -0.37
C PRO A 59 -5.25 -12.63 -1.39
N LYS A 60 -5.32 -13.55 -2.36
CA LYS A 60 -6.48 -13.69 -3.23
C LYS A 60 -7.62 -14.33 -2.45
N LEU A 61 -8.68 -13.59 -2.19
CA LEU A 61 -9.82 -14.08 -1.42
C LEU A 61 -10.80 -14.85 -2.31
N HIS A 62 -11.45 -15.89 -1.76
CA HIS A 62 -12.57 -16.57 -2.40
C HIS A 62 -13.83 -16.33 -1.58
N LEU A 63 -14.81 -15.63 -2.15
CA LEU A 63 -16.07 -15.27 -1.51
C LEU A 63 -17.26 -15.81 -2.33
N ASN A 64 -18.41 -16.03 -1.70
CA ASN A 64 -19.61 -16.51 -2.39
C ASN A 64 -20.43 -15.35 -2.96
N GLN A 65 -20.87 -15.47 -4.20
CA GLN A 65 -21.76 -14.53 -4.86
C GLN A 65 -23.04 -14.28 -4.04
N GLY A 66 -23.43 -13.03 -3.92
CA GLY A 66 -24.64 -12.58 -3.22
C GLY A 66 -24.59 -12.70 -1.69
N GLN A 67 -23.53 -13.27 -1.11
CA GLN A 67 -23.35 -13.33 0.34
C GLN A 67 -22.83 -11.99 0.87
N LYS A 68 -23.26 -11.62 2.08
CA LYS A 68 -22.78 -10.44 2.80
C LYS A 68 -21.61 -10.83 3.69
N TYR A 69 -20.54 -10.02 3.64
CA TYR A 69 -19.35 -10.09 4.48
C TYR A 69 -19.12 -8.75 5.17
N THR A 70 -18.54 -8.78 6.36
CA THR A 70 -18.11 -7.57 7.08
C THR A 70 -16.58 -7.55 7.13
N PHE A 71 -15.99 -6.60 6.43
CA PHE A 71 -14.56 -6.32 6.52
C PHE A 71 -14.31 -5.39 7.71
N VAL A 72 -13.43 -5.80 8.62
CA VAL A 72 -13.19 -5.13 9.90
C VAL A 72 -11.79 -4.53 9.92
N GLN A 73 -11.68 -3.24 10.26
CA GLN A 73 -10.43 -2.48 10.30
C GLN A 73 -10.14 -1.89 11.68
N ASN A 74 -10.36 -2.65 12.75
CA ASN A 74 -10.20 -2.19 14.13
C ASN A 74 -8.77 -2.24 14.68
N ASP A 75 -7.82 -2.82 13.93
CA ASP A 75 -6.42 -2.85 14.35
C ASP A 75 -5.77 -1.49 14.07
N VAL A 76 -4.99 -0.99 15.03
CA VAL A 76 -4.30 0.31 14.92
C VAL A 76 -3.38 0.42 13.70
N SER A 77 -2.93 -0.70 13.15
CA SER A 77 -2.13 -0.71 11.92
C SER A 77 -2.91 -0.24 10.69
N ASN A 78 -4.25 -0.27 10.72
CA ASN A 78 -5.08 0.20 9.62
C ASN A 78 -5.21 1.74 9.55
N TRP A 79 -4.74 2.46 10.55
CA TRP A 79 -4.70 3.92 10.48
C TRP A 79 -3.98 4.38 9.21
N TYR A 80 -4.58 5.29 8.46
CA TYR A 80 -4.13 5.73 7.13
C TYR A 80 -4.27 4.68 6.01
N HIS A 81 -5.04 3.60 6.26
CA HIS A 81 -5.26 2.52 5.28
C HIS A 81 -6.74 2.11 5.17
N PRO A 82 -7.67 3.03 4.81
CA PRO A 82 -9.06 2.65 4.57
C PRO A 82 -9.17 1.72 3.37
N VAL A 83 -9.97 0.66 3.51
CA VAL A 83 -10.20 -0.31 2.44
C VAL A 83 -11.29 0.14 1.50
N GLY A 84 -11.06 0.00 0.21
CA GLY A 84 -12.03 0.15 -0.86
C GLY A 84 -12.20 -1.13 -1.67
N PHE A 85 -13.22 -1.14 -2.52
CA PHE A 85 -13.54 -2.26 -3.40
C PHE A 85 -13.85 -1.76 -4.80
N SER A 86 -13.29 -2.40 -5.82
CA SER A 86 -13.37 -1.94 -7.21
C SER A 86 -13.48 -3.12 -8.17
N TYR A 87 -14.08 -2.88 -9.33
CA TYR A 87 -14.09 -3.84 -10.45
C TYR A 87 -12.74 -3.89 -11.18
N GLU A 88 -11.84 -2.93 -10.91
CA GLU A 88 -10.49 -2.93 -11.49
C GLU A 88 -9.41 -2.99 -10.41
N PRO A 89 -8.23 -3.62 -10.68
CA PRO A 89 -7.14 -3.64 -9.72
C PRO A 89 -6.69 -2.23 -9.36
N GLY A 90 -6.41 -1.98 -8.08
CA GLY A 90 -5.94 -0.69 -7.59
C GLY A 90 -7.01 0.40 -7.44
N GLY A 91 -8.24 0.17 -7.89
CA GLY A 91 -9.36 1.07 -7.68
C GLY A 91 -9.08 2.51 -8.09
N ALA A 92 -9.31 3.46 -7.20
CA ALA A 92 -9.13 4.90 -7.42
C ALA A 92 -7.70 5.31 -7.84
N HIS A 93 -6.70 4.46 -7.60
CA HIS A 93 -5.31 4.73 -7.97
C HIS A 93 -4.96 4.26 -9.38
N ASN A 94 -5.83 3.50 -9.99
CA ASN A 94 -5.62 3.15 -11.37
C ASN A 94 -5.86 4.35 -12.25
N ASP A 95 -5.14 4.34 -13.35
CA ASP A 95 -5.56 5.00 -14.55
C ASP A 95 -6.86 4.31 -14.98
N CYS A 96 -7.90 4.61 -14.23
CA CYS A 96 -9.22 4.17 -14.59
C CYS A 96 -9.40 4.63 -16.02
N ARG A 97 -9.34 3.71 -16.95
CA ARG A 97 -9.79 4.02 -18.31
C ARG A 97 -11.21 4.46 -18.12
N ILE A 98 -11.27 5.75 -17.90
CA ILE A 98 -12.46 6.53 -17.80
C ILE A 98 -13.34 5.99 -18.91
N ASP A 99 -14.41 5.32 -18.52
CA ASP A 99 -15.53 5.24 -19.43
C ASP A 99 -15.87 6.68 -19.82
N ASP A 100 -16.66 6.90 -20.83
CA ASP A 100 -17.02 8.25 -21.26
C ASP A 100 -17.65 9.11 -20.14
N SER A 101 -17.91 8.56 -18.94
CA SER A 101 -18.40 9.24 -17.74
C SER A 101 -17.29 9.87 -16.88
N GLY A 102 -16.06 9.41 -16.98
CA GLY A 102 -14.93 9.95 -16.23
C GLY A 102 -14.77 9.39 -14.81
N GLU A 103 -15.50 8.33 -14.47
CA GLU A 103 -15.51 7.73 -13.13
C GLU A 103 -14.80 6.38 -13.12
N CYS A 104 -14.08 6.09 -12.02
CA CYS A 104 -13.54 4.77 -11.78
C CYS A 104 -14.66 3.80 -11.43
N PRO A 105 -14.70 2.58 -11.97
CA PRO A 105 -15.72 1.60 -11.64
C PRO A 105 -15.47 0.98 -10.26
N GLU A 106 -15.66 1.76 -9.22
CA GLU A 106 -15.73 1.25 -7.85
C GLU A 106 -17.10 0.62 -7.57
N LEU A 107 -17.16 -0.26 -6.56
CA LEU A 107 -18.43 -0.77 -6.07
C LEU A 107 -19.18 0.37 -5.39
N ASP A 108 -20.45 0.49 -5.69
CA ASP A 108 -21.35 1.53 -5.16
C ASP A 108 -22.17 1.06 -3.94
N GLY A 109 -23.05 1.92 -3.46
CA GLY A 109 -23.92 1.65 -2.32
C GLY A 109 -24.91 0.52 -2.50
N SER A 110 -25.06 -0.08 -3.70
CA SER A 110 -25.82 -1.31 -3.88
C SER A 110 -25.08 -2.55 -3.35
N HIS A 111 -23.75 -2.44 -3.21
CA HIS A 111 -22.87 -3.50 -2.76
C HIS A 111 -22.12 -3.17 -1.47
N LEU A 112 -21.89 -1.89 -1.17
CA LEU A 112 -21.08 -1.42 -0.06
C LEU A 112 -21.88 -0.59 0.94
N GLN A 113 -21.52 -0.71 2.23
CA GLN A 113 -21.92 0.20 3.29
C GLN A 113 -20.78 0.35 4.30
N TYR A 114 -20.21 1.54 4.39
CA TYR A 114 -19.22 1.88 5.41
C TYR A 114 -19.87 2.17 6.75
N LYS A 115 -19.23 1.73 7.84
CA LYS A 115 -19.75 1.82 9.21
C LYS A 115 -18.69 2.28 10.19
N VAL A 116 -19.12 3.12 11.12
CA VAL A 116 -18.35 3.52 12.29
C VAL A 116 -19.20 3.19 13.52
N ASP A 117 -18.62 2.50 14.51
CA ASP A 117 -19.29 2.06 15.73
C ASP A 117 -20.58 1.24 15.50
N GLY A 118 -20.58 0.47 14.40
CA GLY A 118 -21.71 -0.37 13.99
C GLY A 118 -22.83 0.39 13.28
N GLU A 119 -22.79 1.72 13.25
CA GLU A 119 -23.77 2.57 12.56
C GLU A 119 -23.28 2.89 11.14
N ASN A 120 -24.20 3.06 10.20
CA ASN A 120 -23.87 3.49 8.85
C ASN A 120 -23.23 4.88 8.89
N ALA A 121 -22.09 5.05 8.28
CA ALA A 121 -21.49 6.36 8.07
C ALA A 121 -22.43 7.22 7.23
N GLN A 122 -22.66 8.45 7.68
CA GLN A 122 -23.75 9.31 7.20
C GLN A 122 -23.23 10.31 6.18
N ASP A 123 -23.07 9.84 4.96
CA ASP A 123 -22.89 10.72 3.80
C ASP A 123 -23.54 10.07 2.58
N GLY A 124 -23.95 10.82 1.62
CA GLY A 124 -24.40 10.38 0.31
C GLY A 124 -24.83 8.91 0.20
N ASP A 125 -24.18 8.15 -0.67
CA ASP A 125 -24.69 6.86 -1.12
C ASP A 125 -24.35 5.66 -0.22
N PHE A 126 -23.12 5.58 0.32
CA PHE A 126 -22.67 4.38 1.07
C PHE A 126 -21.68 4.66 2.21
N GLY A 127 -21.48 5.93 2.53
CA GLY A 127 -20.74 6.37 3.70
C GLY A 127 -19.22 6.52 3.52
N LEU A 128 -18.68 6.41 2.30
CA LEU A 128 -17.25 6.52 2.04
C LEU A 128 -16.69 7.89 2.42
N ASP A 129 -17.39 8.98 1.99
CA ASP A 129 -16.93 10.36 2.23
C ASP A 129 -16.92 10.75 3.71
N ALA A 130 -17.69 10.05 4.56
CA ALA A 130 -17.65 10.21 6.01
C ALA A 130 -16.65 9.25 6.68
N TYR A 131 -16.37 8.09 6.07
CA TYR A 131 -15.49 7.05 6.61
C TYR A 131 -14.02 7.34 6.35
N GLU A 132 -13.65 7.61 5.10
CA GLU A 132 -12.26 7.81 4.70
C GLU A 132 -11.56 8.94 5.47
N PRO A 133 -12.16 10.14 5.66
CA PRO A 133 -11.51 11.23 6.38
C PRO A 133 -11.13 10.89 7.83
N LEU A 134 -11.84 9.94 8.46
CA LEU A 134 -11.53 9.52 9.83
C LEU A 134 -10.15 8.86 9.93
N PHE A 135 -9.67 8.22 8.86
CA PHE A 135 -8.35 7.59 8.82
C PHE A 135 -7.21 8.60 8.77
N PHE A 136 -7.49 9.89 8.58
CA PHE A 136 -6.53 10.99 8.65
C PHE A 136 -6.51 11.71 10.00
N TYR A 137 -7.38 11.34 10.94
CA TYR A 137 -7.36 11.88 12.29
C TYR A 137 -6.06 11.49 13.01
N PRO A 138 -5.63 12.25 14.01
CA PRO A 138 -4.50 11.83 14.83
C PRO A 138 -4.70 10.39 15.31
N GLN A 139 -3.67 9.56 15.22
CA GLN A 139 -3.78 8.12 15.50
C GLN A 139 -4.37 7.82 16.88
N GLY A 140 -4.07 8.65 17.89
CA GLY A 140 -4.63 8.53 19.24
C GLY A 140 -6.13 8.80 19.30
N GLU A 141 -6.68 9.62 18.38
CA GLU A 141 -8.12 9.87 18.28
C GLU A 141 -8.83 8.78 17.47
N TRP A 142 -8.12 8.21 16.51
CA TRP A 142 -8.66 7.17 15.63
C TRP A 142 -8.96 5.85 16.35
N VAL A 143 -8.08 5.46 17.28
CA VAL A 143 -8.25 4.26 18.15
C VAL A 143 -8.53 4.65 19.60
N TYR A 144 -9.10 5.83 19.84
CA TYR A 144 -9.35 6.33 21.18
C TYR A 144 -10.26 5.37 21.95
N ILE A 145 -9.76 4.89 23.11
CA ILE A 145 -10.57 4.22 24.11
C ILE A 145 -11.12 5.33 25.00
N ASP A 146 -12.44 5.55 24.94
CA ASP A 146 -13.09 6.34 25.97
C ASP A 146 -13.05 5.53 27.28
N GLU A 147 -12.10 5.87 28.15
CA GLU A 147 -11.94 5.17 29.44
C GLU A 147 -13.17 5.29 30.34
N GLU A 148 -13.97 6.38 30.23
CA GLU A 148 -15.22 6.54 30.99
C GLU A 148 -16.36 5.73 30.38
N ALA A 149 -16.45 5.60 29.06
CA ALA A 149 -17.47 4.83 28.36
C ALA A 149 -17.06 3.37 28.08
N GLY A 150 -15.76 3.04 28.16
CA GLY A 150 -15.23 1.72 27.85
C GLY A 150 -15.37 1.34 26.37
N THR A 151 -15.52 2.33 25.47
CA THR A 151 -15.77 2.15 24.05
C THR A 151 -14.53 2.47 23.24
N THR A 152 -14.20 1.59 22.29
CA THR A 152 -13.23 1.84 21.22
C THR A 152 -14.01 2.11 19.96
N HIS A 153 -13.58 3.06 19.15
CA HIS A 153 -14.14 3.20 17.80
C HIS A 153 -13.91 1.93 16.99
N THR A 154 -14.93 1.51 16.25
CA THR A 154 -14.89 0.35 15.38
C THR A 154 -15.17 0.77 13.94
N TYR A 155 -14.34 0.28 13.02
CA TYR A 155 -14.40 0.59 11.60
C TYR A 155 -14.67 -0.69 10.82
N SER A 156 -15.71 -0.66 9.97
CA SER A 156 -16.02 -1.81 9.14
C SER A 156 -16.71 -1.43 7.84
N VAL A 157 -16.64 -2.33 6.86
CA VAL A 157 -17.34 -2.22 5.59
C VAL A 157 -18.19 -3.47 5.39
N GLU A 158 -19.49 -3.31 5.25
CA GLU A 158 -20.37 -4.39 4.79
C GLU A 158 -20.31 -4.48 3.27
N LEU A 159 -19.94 -5.64 2.76
CA LEU A 159 -19.84 -5.96 1.35
C LEU A 159 -20.87 -7.03 0.99
N THR A 160 -21.75 -6.75 0.03
CA THR A 160 -22.56 -7.77 -0.65
C THR A 160 -21.86 -8.13 -1.97
N VAL A 161 -21.40 -9.37 -2.09
CA VAL A 161 -20.58 -9.79 -3.23
C VAL A 161 -21.36 -9.69 -4.54
N PRO A 162 -20.89 -8.90 -5.53
CA PRO A 162 -21.56 -8.73 -6.83
C PRO A 162 -21.55 -10.00 -7.67
N ASP A 163 -22.36 -10.04 -8.74
CA ASP A 163 -22.38 -11.13 -9.71
C ASP A 163 -21.37 -10.90 -10.84
N VAL A 164 -20.09 -11.00 -10.48
CA VAL A 164 -18.93 -10.94 -11.38
C VAL A 164 -18.00 -12.12 -11.11
N THR A 165 -17.04 -12.40 -11.99
CA THR A 165 -16.10 -13.50 -11.74
C THR A 165 -15.03 -13.14 -10.72
N ASP A 166 -14.59 -11.88 -10.76
CA ASP A 166 -13.54 -11.34 -9.91
C ASP A 166 -13.77 -9.85 -9.68
N PHE A 167 -13.31 -9.32 -8.56
CA PHE A 167 -13.17 -7.90 -8.25
C PHE A 167 -12.03 -7.72 -7.25
N TYR A 168 -11.77 -6.52 -6.75
CA TYR A 168 -10.55 -6.22 -6.01
C TYR A 168 -10.84 -5.45 -4.73
N TYR A 169 -10.05 -5.70 -3.67
CA TYR A 169 -9.94 -4.82 -2.53
C TYR A 169 -8.61 -4.08 -2.60
N PHE A 170 -8.59 -2.85 -2.13
CA PHE A 170 -7.43 -1.96 -2.22
C PHE A 170 -7.41 -0.95 -1.07
N CYS A 171 -6.31 -0.21 -0.90
CA CYS A 171 -6.23 0.92 0.02
C CYS A 171 -6.56 2.21 -0.70
N HIS A 172 -7.50 3.03 -0.21
CA HIS A 172 -7.86 4.31 -0.83
C HIS A 172 -6.75 5.36 -0.81
N ILE A 173 -5.81 5.27 0.15
CA ILE A 173 -4.76 6.28 0.35
C ILE A 173 -3.46 5.89 -0.34
N HIS A 174 -3.05 4.62 -0.24
CA HIS A 174 -1.79 4.13 -0.80
C HIS A 174 -2.04 3.24 -1.99
N ALA A 175 -1.53 3.63 -3.12
CA ALA A 175 -1.56 2.75 -4.27
C ALA A 175 -0.56 1.59 -4.15
N GLY A 176 -0.74 0.61 -5.04
CA GLY A 176 0.04 -0.62 -4.99
C GLY A 176 -0.37 -1.58 -3.86
N MET A 177 -1.40 -1.22 -3.09
CA MET A 177 -2.00 -2.08 -2.05
C MET A 177 -3.34 -2.63 -2.55
N SER A 178 -3.31 -3.53 -3.52
CA SER A 178 -4.51 -4.16 -4.07
C SER A 178 -4.37 -5.67 -4.12
N ALA A 179 -5.49 -6.38 -4.04
CA ALA A 179 -5.55 -7.82 -4.27
C ALA A 179 -6.91 -8.28 -4.81
N ASN A 180 -6.92 -9.46 -5.42
CA ASN A 180 -8.09 -10.04 -6.08
C ASN A 180 -9.07 -10.68 -5.09
N ILE A 181 -10.36 -10.58 -5.40
CA ILE A 181 -11.45 -11.38 -4.80
C ILE A 181 -12.09 -12.20 -5.91
N HIS A 182 -11.92 -13.52 -5.86
CA HIS A 182 -12.58 -14.45 -6.75
C HIS A 182 -13.98 -14.81 -6.23
N VAL A 183 -14.98 -14.71 -7.11
CA VAL A 183 -16.39 -14.94 -6.75
C VAL A 183 -16.80 -16.37 -7.05
N LYS A 184 -17.08 -17.14 -6.01
CA LYS A 184 -17.61 -18.51 -6.10
C LYS A 184 -19.11 -18.46 -6.40
N GLY A 185 -19.53 -19.20 -7.40
CA GLY A 185 -20.95 -19.28 -7.77
C GLY A 185 -21.46 -18.12 -8.62
N ALA A 186 -20.60 -17.33 -9.21
CA ALA A 186 -20.96 -16.33 -10.21
C ALA A 186 -21.78 -16.94 -11.35
N SER A 187 -22.69 -16.17 -11.92
CA SER A 187 -23.55 -16.66 -13.00
C SER A 187 -22.74 -16.96 -14.27
N ALA A 188 -23.28 -17.81 -15.14
CA ALA A 188 -22.61 -18.17 -16.40
C ALA A 188 -22.40 -16.96 -17.35
N ASN A 189 -23.09 -15.86 -17.10
CA ASN A 189 -22.99 -14.60 -17.86
C ASN A 189 -22.33 -13.48 -17.04
N ALA A 190 -21.74 -13.81 -15.86
CA ALA A 190 -21.05 -12.83 -15.05
C ALA A 190 -19.91 -12.18 -15.85
N GLU A 191 -19.82 -10.87 -15.76
CA GLU A 191 -18.73 -10.14 -16.38
C GLU A 191 -17.41 -10.50 -15.69
N SER A 192 -16.37 -10.70 -16.50
CA SER A 192 -15.01 -10.79 -15.99
C SER A 192 -14.39 -9.40 -16.10
N PRO A 193 -13.98 -8.81 -14.99
CA PRO A 193 -13.22 -7.57 -15.06
C PRO A 193 -11.99 -7.79 -15.93
N LYS A 194 -11.60 -6.76 -16.66
CA LYS A 194 -10.41 -6.84 -17.52
C LYS A 194 -9.20 -7.10 -16.64
N GLN A 195 -8.65 -8.31 -16.74
CA GLN A 195 -7.41 -8.66 -16.06
C GLN A 195 -6.27 -7.86 -16.69
N HIS A 196 -5.91 -6.77 -16.08
CA HIS A 196 -4.66 -6.11 -16.36
C HIS A 196 -3.58 -6.78 -15.49
N ALA A 197 -2.88 -7.76 -16.05
CA ALA A 197 -1.78 -8.47 -15.39
C ALA A 197 -0.65 -7.52 -14.93
N GLU A 198 -0.70 -6.27 -15.34
CA GLU A 198 0.30 -5.23 -15.11
C GLU A 198 0.15 -4.51 -13.76
N PHE A 199 -0.95 -4.74 -13.03
CA PHE A 199 -1.25 -3.99 -11.80
C PHE A 199 -0.80 -4.64 -10.49
N PHE A 200 -0.28 -5.83 -10.54
CA PHE A 200 0.38 -6.42 -9.37
C PHE A 200 1.87 -6.16 -9.52
N PRO A 201 2.43 -5.17 -8.81
CA PRO A 201 3.87 -4.95 -8.87
C PRO A 201 4.55 -6.27 -8.51
N GLU A 202 5.54 -6.66 -9.33
CA GLU A 202 6.36 -7.81 -8.96
C GLU A 202 6.89 -7.56 -7.55
N PRO A 203 6.82 -8.56 -6.66
CA PRO A 203 7.35 -8.39 -5.31
C PRO A 203 8.80 -7.94 -5.42
N PRO A 204 9.22 -6.89 -4.70
CA PRO A 204 10.59 -6.40 -4.76
C PRO A 204 11.54 -7.52 -4.36
N MET A 205 12.71 -7.54 -4.98
CA MET A 205 13.74 -8.50 -4.59
C MET A 205 14.21 -8.17 -3.18
N ILE A 206 13.96 -9.08 -2.24
CA ILE A 206 14.39 -8.96 -0.85
C ILE A 206 15.77 -9.58 -0.74
N THR A 207 16.78 -8.79 -0.40
CA THR A 207 18.14 -9.26 -0.16
C THR A 207 18.30 -9.79 1.27
N SER A 208 19.38 -10.53 1.53
CA SER A 208 19.71 -10.94 2.91
C SER A 208 19.97 -9.75 3.85
N GLN A 209 20.38 -8.62 3.31
CA GLN A 209 20.55 -7.38 4.06
C GLN A 209 19.19 -6.75 4.37
N ASP A 210 18.25 -6.74 3.42
CA ASP A 210 16.87 -6.34 3.70
C ASP A 210 16.25 -7.19 4.81
N GLU A 211 16.42 -8.52 4.71
CA GLU A 211 15.96 -9.43 5.75
C GLU A 211 16.59 -9.11 7.12
N ALA A 212 17.88 -8.86 7.18
CA ALA A 212 18.58 -8.54 8.42
C ALA A 212 18.11 -7.20 9.00
N CYS A 213 17.95 -6.19 8.17
CA CYS A 213 17.58 -4.83 8.58
C CYS A 213 16.08 -4.66 8.81
N GLY A 214 15.20 -5.45 8.17
CA GLY A 214 13.75 -5.27 8.20
C GLY A 214 13.26 -4.28 7.16
N THR A 215 14.01 -4.13 6.08
CA THR A 215 13.62 -3.30 4.92
C THR A 215 13.08 -4.18 3.78
N VAL A 216 12.59 -3.56 2.72
CA VAL A 216 12.03 -4.24 1.56
C VAL A 216 12.54 -3.57 0.30
N GLY A 217 13.33 -4.28 -0.52
CA GLY A 217 13.86 -3.77 -1.79
C GLY A 217 14.78 -2.54 -1.64
N VAL A 218 15.42 -2.38 -0.48
CA VAL A 218 16.29 -1.22 -0.22
C VAL A 218 17.71 -1.49 -0.69
N PHE A 219 18.16 -2.75 -0.62
CA PHE A 219 19.55 -3.14 -0.87
C PHE A 219 19.76 -3.97 -2.14
N ASP A 220 18.83 -3.93 -3.09
CA ASP A 220 18.89 -4.66 -4.35
C ASP A 220 20.10 -4.28 -5.24
N HIS A 221 20.61 -3.05 -5.10
CA HIS A 221 21.78 -2.52 -5.82
C HIS A 221 22.94 -2.11 -4.91
N ALA A 222 23.18 -2.85 -3.82
CA ALA A 222 24.17 -2.51 -2.79
C ALA A 222 25.61 -2.29 -3.31
N HIS A 223 26.01 -2.90 -4.43
CA HIS A 223 27.36 -2.78 -4.97
C HIS A 223 27.73 -1.34 -5.38
N ASP A 224 26.78 -0.56 -5.89
CA ASP A 224 27.04 0.82 -6.30
C ASP A 224 27.16 1.75 -5.09
N LEU A 225 26.49 1.42 -3.99
CA LEU A 225 26.49 2.18 -2.75
C LEU A 225 27.77 1.99 -1.96
N GLU A 226 28.33 0.78 -1.91
CA GLU A 226 29.53 0.46 -1.16
C GLU A 226 30.72 1.35 -1.59
N ALA A 227 30.91 1.53 -2.89
CA ALA A 227 31.96 2.38 -3.42
C ALA A 227 31.70 3.88 -3.15
N ALA A 228 30.45 4.32 -3.24
CA ALA A 228 30.07 5.73 -3.04
C ALA A 228 30.18 6.18 -1.59
N CYS A 229 30.04 5.27 -0.64
CA CYS A 229 30.04 5.53 0.80
C CYS A 229 31.30 5.08 1.52
N ALA A 230 32.28 4.55 0.81
CA ALA A 230 33.53 4.12 1.40
C ALA A 230 34.17 5.23 2.26
N GLY A 231 34.35 4.96 3.56
CA GLY A 231 34.94 5.89 4.51
C GLY A 231 34.04 7.07 4.94
N LYS A 232 32.74 7.06 4.58
CA LYS A 232 31.75 8.00 5.13
C LYS A 232 31.07 7.37 6.33
N HIS A 233 30.80 8.19 7.35
CA HIS A 233 30.05 7.80 8.53
C HIS A 233 28.93 8.79 8.78
N PHE A 234 27.75 8.28 9.08
CA PHE A 234 26.53 9.05 9.36
C PHE A 234 26.14 8.96 10.82
N LEU A 235 26.62 7.93 11.52
CA LEU A 235 26.51 7.75 12.95
C LEU A 235 27.89 7.89 13.60
N CYS A 236 27.92 8.17 14.90
CA CYS A 236 29.13 8.19 15.69
C CYS A 236 28.84 7.64 17.09
N GLY A 237 29.77 6.84 17.63
CA GLY A 237 29.62 6.22 18.96
C GLY A 237 30.38 4.90 19.06
N ASP A 238 30.20 4.21 20.20
CA ASP A 238 30.99 3.04 20.53
C ASP A 238 30.42 1.70 19.99
N ASN A 239 29.16 1.69 19.49
CA ASN A 239 28.44 0.48 19.08
C ASN A 239 28.21 0.41 17.56
N MET A 240 29.15 0.89 16.76
CA MET A 240 29.00 0.97 15.31
C MET A 240 28.84 -0.39 14.62
N ASP A 241 29.37 -1.46 15.23
CA ASP A 241 29.27 -2.84 14.72
C ASP A 241 27.93 -3.52 15.06
N ASP A 242 27.06 -2.88 15.83
CA ASP A 242 25.72 -3.40 16.10
C ASP A 242 24.90 -3.44 14.81
N LEU A 243 24.12 -4.51 14.63
CA LEU A 243 23.34 -4.72 13.40
C LEU A 243 22.37 -3.56 13.13
N PHE A 244 21.70 -3.04 14.15
CA PHE A 244 20.82 -1.89 14.01
C PHE A 244 21.56 -0.67 13.44
N ASN A 245 22.73 -0.33 14.05
CA ASN A 245 23.54 0.82 13.62
C ASN A 245 24.12 0.62 12.21
N THR A 246 24.52 -0.61 11.88
CA THR A 246 24.98 -0.96 10.53
C THR A 246 23.86 -0.79 9.49
N CYS A 247 22.62 -1.18 9.82
CA CYS A 247 21.48 -0.96 8.96
C CYS A 247 21.19 0.53 8.76
N MET A 248 21.24 1.33 9.84
CA MET A 248 21.04 2.77 9.79
C MET A 248 22.09 3.46 8.92
N GLU A 249 23.38 3.15 9.12
CA GLU A 249 24.47 3.66 8.28
C GLU A 249 24.26 3.36 6.79
N ALA A 250 23.79 2.16 6.47
CA ALA A 250 23.58 1.74 5.09
C ALA A 250 22.46 2.51 4.40
N ILE A 251 21.34 2.74 5.08
CA ILE A 251 20.22 3.50 4.50
C ILE A 251 20.52 5.01 4.43
N ASP A 252 21.25 5.55 5.40
CA ASP A 252 21.69 6.95 5.38
C ASP A 252 22.67 7.20 4.22
N CYS A 253 23.56 6.23 3.95
CA CYS A 253 24.39 6.24 2.77
C CYS A 253 23.55 6.26 1.49
N LYS A 254 22.58 5.36 1.34
CA LYS A 254 21.68 5.30 0.18
C LYS A 254 20.97 6.63 -0.02
N MET A 255 20.37 7.19 1.03
CA MET A 255 19.73 8.50 0.98
C MET A 255 20.70 9.57 0.45
N HIS A 256 21.89 9.66 1.03
CA HIS A 256 22.88 10.67 0.65
C HIS A 256 23.27 10.59 -0.82
N VAL A 257 23.42 9.38 -1.36
CA VAL A 257 23.74 9.16 -2.77
C VAL A 257 22.56 9.55 -3.67
N HIS A 258 21.35 9.14 -3.31
CA HIS A 258 20.15 9.37 -4.12
C HIS A 258 19.64 10.81 -4.05
N MET A 259 19.99 11.58 -3.01
CA MET A 259 19.71 13.02 -2.95
C MET A 259 20.61 13.86 -3.89
N ALA A 260 21.66 13.28 -4.47
CA ALA A 260 22.49 13.94 -5.48
C ALA A 260 21.79 13.90 -6.85
N VAL A 261 20.73 14.67 -7.00
CA VAL A 261 19.91 14.73 -8.21
C VAL A 261 20.39 15.80 -9.19
N HIS A 262 20.03 15.63 -10.47
CA HIS A 262 20.20 16.71 -11.45
C HIS A 262 19.21 17.85 -11.15
N THR A 263 19.70 19.09 -11.18
CA THR A 263 18.84 20.26 -11.05
C THR A 263 17.94 20.41 -12.29
N ASP A 264 16.71 20.86 -12.05
CA ASP A 264 15.75 21.20 -13.09
C ASP A 264 15.59 22.73 -13.15
N ALA A 265 15.14 23.26 -14.29
CA ALA A 265 14.76 24.67 -14.41
C ALA A 265 13.55 25.00 -13.50
N ASP A 266 12.71 24.02 -13.22
CA ASP A 266 11.64 24.09 -12.22
C ASP A 266 12.19 23.70 -10.85
N PRO A 267 12.25 24.65 -9.89
CA PRO A 267 12.71 24.36 -8.53
C PRO A 267 11.82 23.34 -7.79
N ILE A 268 10.54 23.23 -8.15
CA ILE A 268 9.61 22.26 -7.55
C ILE A 268 10.05 20.83 -7.90
N LYS A 269 10.39 20.58 -9.16
CA LYS A 269 10.89 19.25 -9.59
C LYS A 269 12.19 18.88 -8.88
N THR A 270 13.13 19.82 -8.79
CA THR A 270 14.39 19.60 -8.05
C THR A 270 14.13 19.26 -6.59
N PHE A 271 13.25 20.01 -5.94
CA PHE A 271 12.84 19.76 -4.54
C PHE A 271 12.24 18.35 -4.38
N MET A 272 11.26 17.99 -5.21
CA MET A 272 10.60 16.69 -5.10
C MET A 272 11.54 15.51 -5.35
N ARG A 273 12.43 15.62 -6.34
CA ARG A 273 13.45 14.58 -6.60
C ARG A 273 14.39 14.36 -5.42
N GLN A 274 14.68 15.40 -4.63
CA GLN A 274 15.49 15.26 -3.41
C GLN A 274 14.66 14.76 -2.22
N MET A 275 13.42 15.20 -2.11
CA MET A 275 12.57 14.82 -0.96
C MET A 275 12.11 13.36 -1.02
N ILE A 276 11.91 12.78 -2.19
CA ILE A 276 11.55 11.36 -2.33
C ILE A 276 12.56 10.45 -1.62
N PRO A 277 13.86 10.44 -1.93
CA PRO A 277 14.83 9.60 -1.22
C PRO A 277 14.99 9.97 0.26
N HIS A 278 14.77 11.21 0.64
CA HIS A 278 14.75 11.63 2.04
C HIS A 278 13.60 10.96 2.81
N HIS A 279 12.38 10.95 2.25
CA HIS A 279 11.23 10.30 2.85
C HIS A 279 11.36 8.77 2.85
N GLN A 280 11.87 8.19 1.77
CA GLN A 280 12.16 6.75 1.70
C GLN A 280 13.13 6.30 2.81
N ASN A 281 14.12 7.14 3.13
CA ASN A 281 15.01 6.90 4.26
C ASN A 281 14.26 6.85 5.59
N ALA A 282 13.40 7.82 5.86
CA ALA A 282 12.63 7.86 7.10
C ALA A 282 11.70 6.65 7.26
N VAL A 283 11.05 6.20 6.16
CA VAL A 283 10.25 4.97 6.15
C VAL A 283 11.13 3.76 6.46
N SER A 284 12.33 3.67 5.87
CA SER A 284 13.28 2.59 6.13
C SER A 284 13.78 2.60 7.59
N MET A 285 14.11 3.78 8.14
CA MET A 285 14.48 3.94 9.55
C MET A 285 13.38 3.43 10.49
N ALA A 286 12.14 3.78 10.22
CA ALA A 286 11.00 3.34 11.00
C ALA A 286 10.81 1.81 10.95
N LYS A 287 10.95 1.19 9.78
CA LYS A 287 10.91 -0.27 9.60
C LYS A 287 12.05 -0.97 10.37
N ILE A 288 13.26 -0.45 10.27
CA ILE A 288 14.45 -0.97 10.99
C ILE A 288 14.20 -0.91 12.50
N LEU A 289 13.78 0.23 13.04
CA LEU A 289 13.53 0.37 14.46
C LEU A 289 12.41 -0.56 14.93
N MET A 290 11.31 -0.65 14.19
CA MET A 290 10.19 -1.53 14.53
C MET A 290 10.62 -3.00 14.60
N LYS A 291 11.56 -3.43 13.76
CA LYS A 291 12.11 -4.78 13.77
C LYS A 291 13.08 -5.01 14.93
N HIS A 292 13.99 -4.07 15.17
CA HIS A 292 15.06 -4.25 16.15
C HIS A 292 14.66 -3.90 17.59
N ALA A 293 13.54 -3.19 17.77
CA ALA A 293 12.93 -2.87 19.06
C ALA A 293 11.46 -3.31 19.12
N PRO A 294 11.16 -4.62 19.01
CA PRO A 294 9.78 -5.11 19.01
C PRO A 294 9.06 -4.84 20.34
N ASP A 295 9.80 -4.66 21.42
CA ASP A 295 9.28 -4.35 22.76
C ASP A 295 9.25 -2.85 23.05
N ALA A 296 9.46 -1.98 22.04
CA ALA A 296 9.26 -0.54 22.20
C ALA A 296 7.84 -0.25 22.73
N ASP A 297 7.71 0.83 23.48
CA ASP A 297 6.40 1.24 24.00
C ASP A 297 5.42 1.61 22.86
N ASP A 298 4.14 1.69 23.20
CA ASP A 298 3.09 1.90 22.21
C ASP A 298 3.16 3.29 21.55
N ASP A 299 3.65 4.31 22.28
CA ASP A 299 3.83 5.65 21.74
C ASP A 299 4.91 5.65 20.64
N VAL A 300 6.03 4.94 20.86
CA VAL A 300 7.07 4.78 19.83
C VAL A 300 6.53 4.01 18.63
N LYS A 301 5.82 2.90 18.85
CA LYS A 301 5.21 2.13 17.75
C LYS A 301 4.19 2.96 16.97
N ALA A 302 3.41 3.80 17.66
CA ALA A 302 2.48 4.73 17.01
C ALA A 302 3.23 5.74 16.11
N LEU A 303 4.29 6.36 16.63
CA LEU A 303 5.14 7.26 15.86
C LEU A 303 5.75 6.59 14.62
N LEU A 304 6.23 5.34 14.74
CA LEU A 304 6.80 4.62 13.60
C LEU A 304 5.76 4.35 12.52
N ARG A 305 4.53 3.96 12.90
CA ARG A 305 3.41 3.79 11.95
C ARG A 305 3.04 5.11 11.27
N GLU A 306 2.99 6.21 12.04
CA GLU A 306 2.72 7.54 11.50
C GLU A 306 3.78 7.97 10.47
N ILE A 307 5.06 7.78 10.77
CA ILE A 307 6.15 8.06 9.84
C ILE A 307 5.96 7.26 8.55
N MET A 308 5.75 5.95 8.64
CA MET A 308 5.61 5.10 7.47
C MET A 308 4.39 5.48 6.63
N ALA A 309 3.22 5.63 7.23
CA ALA A 309 1.98 5.92 6.52
C ALA A 309 2.01 7.28 5.83
N VAL A 310 2.33 8.34 6.59
CA VAL A 310 2.31 9.71 6.06
C VAL A 310 3.40 9.92 5.01
N GLN A 311 4.59 9.42 5.25
CA GLN A 311 5.69 9.62 4.29
C GLN A 311 5.52 8.79 3.02
N ASN A 312 4.98 7.58 3.09
CA ASN A 312 4.62 6.82 1.90
C ASN A 312 3.59 7.57 1.04
N HIS A 313 2.55 8.13 1.64
CA HIS A 313 1.59 8.96 0.91
C HIS A 313 2.26 10.19 0.27
N GLN A 314 3.16 10.88 0.98
CA GLN A 314 3.90 12.02 0.45
C GLN A 314 4.84 11.63 -0.70
N ILE A 315 5.54 10.48 -0.62
CA ILE A 315 6.36 9.96 -1.70
C ILE A 315 5.50 9.75 -2.96
N GLN A 316 4.36 9.07 -2.82
CA GLN A 316 3.46 8.80 -3.93
C GLN A 316 2.92 10.10 -4.55
N THR A 317 2.55 11.07 -3.72
CA THR A 317 2.12 12.41 -4.18
C THR A 317 3.21 13.12 -4.99
N MET A 318 4.45 13.10 -4.51
CA MET A 318 5.58 13.72 -5.22
C MET A 318 5.92 12.99 -6.52
N GLN A 319 5.87 11.66 -6.54
CA GLN A 319 6.06 10.86 -7.75
C GLN A 319 4.98 11.19 -8.78
N GLY A 320 3.69 11.16 -8.38
CA GLY A 320 2.59 11.50 -9.27
C GLY A 320 2.69 12.92 -9.87
N TYR A 321 3.19 13.89 -9.10
CA TYR A 321 3.47 15.23 -9.64
C TYR A 321 4.59 15.22 -10.68
N LEU A 322 5.69 14.52 -10.41
CA LEU A 322 6.81 14.42 -11.36
C LEU A 322 6.38 13.71 -12.64
N ASP A 323 5.65 12.61 -12.54
CA ASP A 323 5.14 11.85 -13.68
C ASP A 323 4.16 12.68 -14.50
N GLY A 324 3.23 13.39 -13.87
CA GLY A 324 2.30 14.28 -14.55
C GLY A 324 2.97 15.47 -15.23
N ALA A 325 4.02 16.03 -14.62
CA ALA A 325 4.78 17.14 -15.20
C ALA A 325 5.67 16.69 -16.38
N ASP A 326 6.20 15.46 -16.34
CA ASP A 326 6.99 14.91 -17.42
C ASP A 326 6.08 14.42 -18.58
N ALA A 327 4.88 13.92 -18.29
CA ALA A 327 3.84 13.64 -19.29
C ALA A 327 3.42 14.89 -20.06
N GLN A 328 3.41 16.05 -19.42
CA GLN A 328 3.08 17.33 -20.07
C GLN A 328 4.15 17.76 -21.12
N HIS A 329 5.41 17.37 -20.91
CA HIS A 329 6.48 17.59 -21.89
C HIS A 329 6.38 16.68 -23.12
N CYS A 330 5.78 15.50 -22.99
CA CYS A 330 5.48 14.64 -24.15
C CYS A 330 4.29 15.15 -24.97
N TYR A 331 3.56 16.16 -24.47
CA TYR A 331 2.36 16.70 -25.09
C TYR A 331 2.62 17.64 -26.26
N ASP A 332 3.77 18.30 -26.33
CA ASP A 332 4.12 19.25 -27.38
C ASP A 332 4.50 18.56 -28.74
N GLY A 333 3.92 17.39 -28.98
CA GLY A 333 3.89 16.70 -30.27
C GLY A 333 5.27 16.16 -30.70
N ASP A 334 5.35 14.90 -30.95
CA ASP A 334 6.32 14.20 -31.80
C ASP A 334 7.50 13.43 -31.15
N HIS A 335 7.56 13.17 -29.86
CA HIS A 335 8.78 12.53 -29.31
C HIS A 335 8.59 11.21 -28.55
N CYS A 336 7.44 10.54 -28.65
CA CYS A 336 7.38 9.15 -28.19
C CYS A 336 8.10 8.23 -29.19
N PRO A 337 9.04 7.37 -28.74
CA PRO A 337 9.73 6.43 -29.61
C PRO A 337 8.78 5.49 -30.36
N ALA A 338 9.24 4.92 -31.47
CA ALA A 338 8.46 3.94 -32.25
C ALA A 338 8.07 2.76 -31.33
N GLY A 339 6.77 2.46 -31.25
CA GLY A 339 6.19 1.44 -30.35
C GLY A 339 5.65 1.99 -29.03
N CYS A 340 5.79 3.29 -28.77
CA CYS A 340 5.16 3.97 -27.65
C CYS A 340 4.18 5.03 -28.16
N ARG A 341 3.12 5.31 -27.42
CA ARG A 341 2.16 6.39 -27.72
C ARG A 341 2.07 7.35 -26.55
N SER A 342 1.70 8.59 -26.81
CA SER A 342 1.44 9.55 -25.73
C SER A 342 0.33 9.04 -24.81
N ALA A 343 0.53 9.14 -23.52
CA ALA A 343 -0.46 8.84 -22.48
C ALA A 343 -1.57 9.90 -22.40
N HIS A 344 -1.81 10.64 -23.49
CA HIS A 344 -2.75 11.76 -23.55
C HIS A 344 -4.18 11.36 -23.18
N GLY A 345 -4.77 12.06 -22.23
CA GLY A 345 -6.12 11.79 -21.72
C GLY A 345 -6.15 10.91 -20.49
N MET A 346 -5.01 10.33 -20.09
CA MET A 346 -4.87 9.60 -18.86
C MET A 346 -4.56 10.62 -17.73
N ARG A 347 -5.42 10.77 -16.76
CA ARG A 347 -5.04 11.43 -15.50
C ARG A 347 -3.98 10.55 -14.87
N ALA A 348 -2.72 11.00 -14.99
CA ALA A 348 -1.60 10.33 -14.36
C ALA A 348 -1.68 10.51 -12.85
N LEU A 349 -2.49 9.70 -12.21
CA LEU A 349 -2.30 9.33 -10.81
C LEU A 349 -1.48 8.05 -10.82
N LEU A 350 -0.18 8.20 -11.14
CA LEU A 350 0.54 7.03 -11.51
C LEU A 350 1.77 6.77 -10.77
N PHE A 351 1.74 5.66 -10.28
CA PHE A 351 2.76 4.87 -9.66
C PHE A 351 3.70 4.29 -10.70
N GLY A 352 4.99 4.64 -10.54
CA GLY A 352 6.04 4.25 -11.47
C GLY A 352 6.17 2.75 -11.65
N VAL A 353 5.44 2.21 -12.63
CA VAL A 353 5.93 1.05 -13.37
C VAL A 353 6.70 1.63 -14.54
N VAL A 354 8.00 1.77 -14.38
CA VAL A 354 8.90 2.06 -15.49
C VAL A 354 8.89 0.83 -16.39
N HIS A 355 8.08 0.84 -17.44
CA HIS A 355 8.29 -0.08 -18.54
C HIS A 355 9.69 0.20 -19.11
N ALA A 356 10.58 -0.77 -19.04
CA ALA A 356 11.98 -0.66 -19.42
C ALA A 356 12.24 -0.20 -20.88
N HIS A 357 11.20 0.11 -21.66
CA HIS A 357 11.26 0.40 -23.08
C HIS A 357 10.52 1.67 -23.51
N CYS A 358 9.70 2.28 -22.67
CA CYS A 358 9.04 3.54 -23.00
C CYS A 358 9.43 4.62 -21.98
N PRO A 359 9.83 5.84 -22.40
CA PRO A 359 10.09 6.96 -21.51
C PRO A 359 8.83 7.34 -20.72
N GLN A 360 9.02 7.98 -19.57
CA GLN A 360 7.91 8.53 -18.78
C GLN A 360 7.00 9.42 -19.65
N GLY A 361 5.69 9.25 -19.51
CA GLY A 361 4.70 9.94 -20.35
C GLY A 361 4.35 9.23 -21.65
N CYS A 362 4.95 8.09 -21.94
CA CYS A 362 4.62 7.24 -23.08
C CYS A 362 4.21 5.85 -22.61
N VAL A 363 3.23 5.25 -23.27
CA VAL A 363 2.79 3.87 -23.03
C VAL A 363 3.01 3.00 -24.26
N PRO A 364 3.16 1.69 -24.15
CA PRO A 364 3.25 0.81 -25.30
C PRO A 364 2.08 1.01 -26.25
N ALA A 365 2.36 1.05 -27.55
CA ALA A 365 1.36 1.31 -28.58
C ALA A 365 0.43 0.12 -28.81
#